data_d350fa402c00f1d735bf64e86ff78653
#
_entry.id   d350fa402c00f1d735bf64e86ff78653
#
_cell.length_a   1.000
_cell.length_b   1.000
_cell.length_c   1.000
_cell.angle_alpha   90.00
_cell.angle_beta   90.00
_cell.angle_gamma   90.00
#
_symmetry.space_group_name_H-M   'P 1'
#
loop_
_entity.id
_entity.type
_entity.pdbx_description
1 polymer ?
#
loop_
_entity_poly.entity_id
_entity_poly.type
_entity_poly.pdbx_seq_one_letter_code
_entity_poly.pdbx_strand_id
1 'polypeptide(L)'
;MPKPLWFSIRVIPSATGSACKLANMSPTAYDVIIVGAGIVGAACADEFSRRGMRVLVADRDVVGSGATAAGMGHVVVMDDSDAQFTLTRYSQRLWQELRHDLPDDVEYEQSGTIWAAADEEAMAEVVRKHDCYGKRDVPTEVLNATRLRELEPNLRAGMSGGLLVPEDVVLYPPCAARFLMERAQSRGAELKLGESVVQIGDGTVRFSGGAEVRGTKIVNAAGAYSVELTPGIEIKKRKGHLVITDRYPGFLRHQLVELGYLKSAHSVSIDSVAFNVQPRRTGQILIGSSRQYGAEHKEVDHDMLTRMLCRAQEYMPGLASMTAVRTWTGFRAATPDKLPLIGPWPADKSVFLATGHEGLGITTSLATARILVDQITGAKPAIPIEPYLPSRTAKEVTHA
;
A
#
# COMPACT_ATOMS: atom_id res chain seq x y z
N MET A 1 1.35 -40.31 23.71
CA MET A 1 0.89 -40.02 22.33
C MET A 1 -0.43 -39.31 22.44
N PRO A 2 -0.55 -38.05 22.09
CA PRO A 2 -1.83 -37.34 22.06
C PRO A 2 -2.57 -37.61 20.73
N LYS A 3 -3.90 -37.79 20.83
CA LYS A 3 -4.80 -38.07 19.72
C LYS A 3 -5.02 -36.81 18.86
N PRO A 4 -5.17 -36.94 17.53
CA PRO A 4 -5.47 -35.81 16.69
C PRO A 4 -6.92 -35.32 16.87
N LEU A 5 -7.10 -34.02 17.03
CA LEU A 5 -8.39 -33.34 17.02
C LEU A 5 -8.88 -33.20 15.57
N TRP A 6 -9.94 -33.90 15.24
CA TRP A 6 -10.67 -33.73 13.98
C TRP A 6 -11.66 -32.59 14.12
N PHE A 7 -11.51 -31.54 13.32
CA PHE A 7 -12.53 -30.52 13.15
C PHE A 7 -13.60 -31.05 12.20
N SER A 8 -14.82 -31.23 12.71
CA SER A 8 -16.00 -31.54 11.89
C SER A 8 -16.55 -30.26 11.26
N ILE A 9 -16.40 -30.14 9.95
CA ILE A 9 -17.09 -29.10 9.17
C ILE A 9 -18.55 -29.56 9.02
N ARG A 10 -19.50 -28.87 9.64
CA ARG A 10 -20.92 -29.03 9.35
C ARG A 10 -21.24 -28.37 8.03
N VAL A 11 -21.53 -29.15 7.02
CA VAL A 11 -22.15 -28.70 5.78
C VAL A 11 -23.63 -28.47 6.06
N ILE A 12 -24.09 -27.24 5.91
CA ILE A 12 -25.54 -26.91 5.96
C ILE A 12 -26.12 -27.23 4.59
N PRO A 13 -27.21 -28.02 4.50
CA PRO A 13 -27.83 -28.35 3.22
C PRO A 13 -28.47 -27.11 2.59
N SER A 14 -28.27 -26.92 1.30
CA SER A 14 -28.97 -25.93 0.47
C SER A 14 -30.47 -26.18 0.47
N ALA A 15 -31.24 -25.25 0.98
CA ALA A 15 -32.68 -25.23 0.81
C ALA A 15 -33.01 -24.83 -0.64
N THR A 16 -33.47 -25.79 -1.44
CA THR A 16 -34.11 -25.55 -2.73
C THR A 16 -35.52 -25.02 -2.50
N GLY A 17 -35.83 -23.92 -3.19
CA GLY A 17 -37.18 -23.60 -3.61
C GLY A 17 -37.96 -22.62 -2.74
N SER A 18 -37.90 -21.34 -3.12
CA SER A 18 -39.13 -20.52 -3.28
C SER A 18 -38.76 -19.28 -4.08
N ALA A 19 -39.29 -19.17 -5.29
CA ALA A 19 -39.29 -17.93 -6.05
C ALA A 19 -40.16 -16.90 -5.29
N CYS A 20 -39.57 -16.19 -4.36
CA CYS A 20 -40.22 -15.07 -3.68
C CYS A 20 -40.10 -13.85 -4.59
N LYS A 21 -41.24 -13.32 -4.99
CA LYS A 21 -41.46 -12.09 -5.74
C LYS A 21 -40.52 -11.01 -5.20
N LEU A 22 -39.54 -10.56 -6.00
CA LEU A 22 -38.83 -9.32 -5.81
C LEU A 22 -39.83 -8.17 -5.94
N ALA A 23 -40.48 -7.84 -4.85
CA ALA A 23 -41.24 -6.62 -4.70
C ALA A 23 -40.27 -5.44 -4.83
N ASN A 24 -40.66 -4.44 -5.60
CA ASN A 24 -40.02 -3.13 -5.79
C ASN A 24 -39.48 -2.55 -4.45
N MET A 25 -38.27 -2.89 -4.09
CA MET A 25 -37.49 -2.11 -3.15
C MET A 25 -36.86 -0.99 -3.96
N SER A 26 -37.22 0.25 -3.67
CA SER A 26 -36.48 1.43 -4.12
C SER A 26 -34.99 1.16 -3.86
N PRO A 27 -34.11 1.37 -4.83
CA PRO A 27 -32.69 1.07 -4.65
C PRO A 27 -32.20 1.90 -3.46
N THR A 28 -31.77 1.24 -2.40
CA THR A 28 -31.13 1.89 -1.25
C THR A 28 -29.90 2.62 -1.77
N ALA A 29 -30.00 3.93 -1.94
CA ALA A 29 -28.90 4.74 -2.41
C ALA A 29 -27.85 4.83 -1.30
N TYR A 30 -26.60 4.41 -1.58
CA TYR A 30 -25.46 4.65 -0.72
C TYR A 30 -24.99 6.11 -0.84
N ASP A 31 -24.42 6.62 0.22
CA ASP A 31 -23.77 7.93 0.16
C ASP A 31 -22.43 7.81 -0.59
N VAL A 32 -21.71 6.69 -0.36
CA VAL A 32 -20.44 6.39 -1.04
C VAL A 32 -20.38 4.90 -1.41
N ILE A 33 -19.98 4.61 -2.66
CA ILE A 33 -19.60 3.27 -3.10
C ILE A 33 -18.09 3.25 -3.37
N ILE A 34 -17.37 2.36 -2.73
CA ILE A 34 -15.91 2.21 -2.89
C ILE A 34 -15.63 0.97 -3.71
N VAL A 35 -14.91 1.11 -4.81
CA VAL A 35 -14.46 0.00 -5.67
C VAL A 35 -13.01 -0.33 -5.36
N GLY A 36 -12.80 -1.48 -4.73
CA GLY A 36 -11.52 -1.97 -4.23
C GLY A 36 -11.49 -2.06 -2.70
N ALA A 37 -11.22 -3.25 -2.17
CA ALA A 37 -11.07 -3.54 -0.74
C ALA A 37 -9.61 -3.73 -0.31
N GLY A 38 -8.65 -3.16 -1.05
CA GLY A 38 -7.26 -3.03 -0.62
C GLY A 38 -7.14 -2.06 0.55
N ILE A 39 -5.92 -1.86 1.06
CA ILE A 39 -5.66 -1.00 2.24
C ILE A 39 -6.20 0.43 2.06
N VAL A 40 -6.14 0.99 0.85
CA VAL A 40 -6.64 2.34 0.56
C VAL A 40 -8.17 2.37 0.61
N GLY A 41 -8.84 1.41 -0.03
CA GLY A 41 -10.30 1.32 0.01
C GLY A 41 -10.83 1.02 1.40
N ALA A 42 -10.14 0.16 2.17
CA ALA A 42 -10.48 -0.12 3.56
C ALA A 42 -10.33 1.11 4.46
N ALA A 43 -9.27 1.91 4.27
CA ALA A 43 -9.11 3.18 4.98
C ALA A 43 -10.21 4.18 4.62
N CYS A 44 -10.58 4.26 3.33
CA CYS A 44 -11.71 5.10 2.91
C CYS A 44 -13.03 4.63 3.55
N ALA A 45 -13.29 3.32 3.59
CA ALA A 45 -14.49 2.76 4.21
C ALA A 45 -14.57 3.09 5.71
N ASP A 46 -13.46 2.93 6.45
CA ASP A 46 -13.36 3.27 7.86
C ASP A 46 -13.65 4.76 8.09
N GLU A 47 -13.06 5.64 7.31
CA GLU A 47 -13.22 7.09 7.50
C GLU A 47 -14.60 7.59 7.09
N PHE A 48 -15.18 7.13 5.95
CA PHE A 48 -16.54 7.50 5.54
C PHE A 48 -17.59 6.99 6.52
N SER A 49 -17.48 5.73 6.96
CA SER A 49 -18.41 5.18 7.97
C SER A 49 -18.28 5.89 9.32
N ARG A 50 -17.08 6.33 9.69
CA ARG A 50 -16.86 7.16 10.89
C ARG A 50 -17.58 8.50 10.82
N ARG A 51 -17.83 9.04 9.65
CA ARG A 51 -18.65 10.25 9.41
C ARG A 51 -20.15 9.96 9.30
N GLY A 52 -20.58 8.71 9.58
CA GLY A 52 -21.99 8.31 9.54
C GLY A 52 -22.56 8.13 8.13
N MET A 53 -21.73 8.07 7.11
CA MET A 53 -22.15 7.83 5.73
C MET A 53 -22.51 6.35 5.51
N ARG A 54 -23.51 6.08 4.67
CA ARG A 54 -23.84 4.72 4.20
C ARG A 54 -22.85 4.32 3.12
N VAL A 55 -22.02 3.34 3.42
CA VAL A 55 -20.91 2.90 2.57
C VAL A 55 -21.15 1.49 2.06
N LEU A 56 -20.97 1.29 0.74
CA LEU A 56 -20.77 -0.03 0.15
C LEU A 56 -19.33 -0.14 -0.34
N VAL A 57 -18.66 -1.23 0.01
CA VAL A 57 -17.35 -1.59 -0.58
C VAL A 57 -17.54 -2.79 -1.49
N ALA A 58 -17.03 -2.72 -2.71
CA ALA A 58 -17.08 -3.80 -3.69
C ALA A 58 -15.68 -4.21 -4.11
N ASP A 59 -15.40 -5.52 -4.10
CA ASP A 59 -14.14 -6.07 -4.64
C ASP A 59 -14.41 -7.45 -5.28
N ARG A 60 -13.65 -7.77 -6.33
CA ARG A 60 -13.67 -9.08 -6.97
C ARG A 60 -12.99 -10.18 -6.15
N ASP A 61 -12.07 -9.78 -5.27
CA ASP A 61 -11.27 -10.65 -4.41
C ASP A 61 -11.63 -10.44 -2.93
N VAL A 62 -10.80 -10.95 -2.03
CA VAL A 62 -10.91 -10.75 -0.59
C VAL A 62 -10.32 -9.42 -0.13
N VAL A 63 -10.72 -8.96 1.05
CA VAL A 63 -10.16 -7.76 1.69
C VAL A 63 -8.64 -7.88 1.83
N GLY A 64 -7.94 -6.79 1.52
CA GLY A 64 -6.49 -6.75 1.60
C GLY A 64 -5.74 -7.52 0.51
N SER A 65 -6.42 -7.94 -0.55
CA SER A 65 -5.82 -8.58 -1.73
C SER A 65 -4.98 -7.61 -2.58
N GLY A 66 -4.59 -8.03 -3.77
CA GLY A 66 -3.90 -7.21 -4.77
C GLY A 66 -2.54 -6.70 -4.30
N ALA A 67 -2.28 -5.40 -4.51
CA ALA A 67 -1.03 -4.76 -4.11
C ALA A 67 -0.82 -4.77 -2.59
N THR A 68 -1.89 -4.78 -1.81
CA THR A 68 -1.83 -4.84 -0.34
C THR A 68 -1.20 -6.15 0.14
N ALA A 69 -1.70 -7.29 -0.35
CA ALA A 69 -1.14 -8.61 -0.02
C ALA A 69 0.29 -8.82 -0.57
N ALA A 70 0.64 -8.08 -1.62
CA ALA A 70 1.96 -8.14 -2.25
C ALA A 70 2.91 -7.05 -1.75
N GLY A 71 2.51 -6.23 -0.78
CA GLY A 71 3.32 -5.16 -0.22
C GLY A 71 4.22 -5.61 0.92
N MET A 72 5.29 -4.86 1.17
CA MET A 72 6.20 -5.13 2.29
C MET A 72 5.63 -4.71 3.65
N GLY A 73 4.80 -3.67 3.69
CA GLY A 73 4.16 -3.27 4.94
C GLY A 73 4.82 -2.11 5.67
N HIS A 74 5.64 -1.31 5.00
CA HIS A 74 6.26 -0.15 5.62
C HIS A 74 5.32 1.06 5.72
N VAL A 75 5.44 1.80 6.82
CA VAL A 75 4.86 3.12 7.05
C VAL A 75 6.03 4.06 7.33
N VAL A 76 6.40 4.84 6.33
CA VAL A 76 7.66 5.59 6.25
C VAL A 76 7.45 7.02 5.78
N VAL A 77 8.37 7.92 6.12
CA VAL A 77 8.44 9.25 5.52
C VAL A 77 9.36 9.21 4.29
N MET A 78 8.91 9.81 3.18
CA MET A 78 9.66 9.85 1.93
C MET A 78 9.84 11.29 1.45
N ASP A 79 11.01 11.60 0.91
CA ASP A 79 11.44 12.96 0.54
C ASP A 79 11.74 13.14 -0.96
N ASP A 80 11.11 12.33 -1.83
CA ASP A 80 11.24 12.48 -3.29
C ASP A 80 10.68 13.83 -3.79
N SER A 81 9.72 14.40 -3.06
CA SER A 81 9.18 15.74 -3.26
C SER A 81 8.54 16.27 -1.96
N ASP A 82 8.33 17.60 -1.88
CA ASP A 82 7.63 18.21 -0.73
C ASP A 82 6.21 17.69 -0.56
N ALA A 83 5.51 17.45 -1.67
CA ALA A 83 4.17 16.86 -1.65
C ALA A 83 4.20 15.44 -1.09
N GLN A 84 5.15 14.60 -1.54
CA GLN A 84 5.27 13.24 -1.05
C GLN A 84 5.65 13.22 0.45
N PHE A 85 6.57 14.09 0.87
CA PHE A 85 6.92 14.23 2.26
C PHE A 85 5.71 14.60 3.12
N THR A 86 4.97 15.62 2.70
CA THR A 86 3.78 16.11 3.42
C THR A 86 2.73 15.00 3.57
N LEU A 87 2.44 14.25 2.50
CA LEU A 87 1.44 13.18 2.53
C LEU A 87 1.89 12.00 3.41
N THR A 88 3.15 11.56 3.27
CA THR A 88 3.67 10.43 4.02
C THR A 88 3.80 10.76 5.50
N ARG A 89 4.28 11.97 5.86
CA ARG A 89 4.37 12.41 7.25
C ARG A 89 3.00 12.54 7.91
N TYR A 90 2.04 13.14 7.20
CA TYR A 90 0.67 13.24 7.71
C TYR A 90 0.07 11.86 7.95
N SER A 91 0.21 10.95 7.01
CA SER A 91 -0.33 9.59 7.15
C SER A 91 0.38 8.78 8.23
N GLN A 92 1.70 8.93 8.40
CA GLN A 92 2.47 8.29 9.46
C GLN A 92 1.92 8.69 10.85
N ARG A 93 1.62 9.98 11.05
CA ARG A 93 0.99 10.47 12.30
C ARG A 93 -0.37 9.82 12.55
N LEU A 94 -1.21 9.69 11.52
CA LEU A 94 -2.49 9.01 11.63
C LEU A 94 -2.33 7.52 12.01
N TRP A 95 -1.31 6.84 11.46
CA TRP A 95 -0.97 5.47 11.86
C TRP A 95 -0.49 5.40 13.32
N GLN A 96 0.32 6.37 13.77
CA GLN A 96 0.75 6.46 15.16
C GLN A 96 -0.41 6.69 16.12
N GLU A 97 -1.39 7.52 15.75
CA GLU A 97 -2.62 7.70 16.52
C GLU A 97 -3.44 6.40 16.62
N LEU A 98 -3.51 5.65 15.52
CA LEU A 98 -4.29 4.41 15.43
C LEU A 98 -3.63 3.23 16.14
N ARG A 99 -2.33 3.28 16.43
CA ARG A 99 -1.52 2.14 16.90
C ARG A 99 -2.10 1.38 18.10
N HIS A 100 -2.74 2.10 19.02
CA HIS A 100 -3.28 1.53 20.25
C HIS A 100 -4.56 0.71 20.06
N ASP A 101 -5.24 0.90 18.93
CA ASP A 101 -6.44 0.17 18.55
C ASP A 101 -6.12 -1.07 17.69
N LEU A 102 -4.88 -1.17 17.18
CA LEU A 102 -4.50 -2.23 16.26
C LEU A 102 -4.38 -3.58 16.97
N PRO A 103 -4.99 -4.65 16.46
CA PRO A 103 -4.83 -5.99 17.00
C PRO A 103 -3.42 -6.54 16.70
N ASP A 104 -3.00 -7.52 17.50
CA ASP A 104 -1.66 -8.11 17.45
C ASP A 104 -1.27 -8.68 16.09
N ASP A 105 -2.23 -9.17 15.32
CA ASP A 105 -1.99 -9.77 14.01
C ASP A 105 -1.72 -8.75 12.89
N VAL A 106 -1.91 -7.46 13.15
CA VAL A 106 -1.43 -6.38 12.29
C VAL A 106 0.09 -6.27 12.35
N GLU A 107 0.73 -6.82 13.38
CA GLU A 107 2.19 -6.80 13.57
C GLU A 107 2.78 -5.39 13.40
N TYR A 108 2.17 -4.38 14.05
CA TYR A 108 2.66 -3.01 14.02
C TYR A 108 3.92 -2.89 14.86
N GLU A 109 5.08 -2.81 14.20
CA GLU A 109 6.39 -2.77 14.86
C GLU A 109 7.16 -1.51 14.46
N GLN A 110 7.47 -0.67 15.44
CA GLN A 110 8.32 0.51 15.25
C GLN A 110 9.80 0.06 15.22
N SER A 111 10.17 -0.62 14.14
CA SER A 111 11.54 -1.12 13.94
C SER A 111 12.51 -0.03 13.48
N GLY A 112 12.00 1.10 13.00
CA GLY A 112 12.79 2.11 12.31
C GLY A 112 13.26 1.65 10.93
N THR A 113 13.67 2.62 10.12
CA THR A 113 14.31 2.40 8.81
C THR A 113 15.74 2.88 8.85
N ILE A 114 16.70 2.04 8.47
CA ILE A 114 18.07 2.46 8.21
C ILE A 114 18.29 2.56 6.71
N TRP A 115 18.58 3.76 6.24
CA TRP A 115 19.09 4.03 4.90
C TRP A 115 20.59 3.74 4.89
N ALA A 116 20.99 2.62 4.34
CA ALA A 116 22.36 2.13 4.39
C ALA A 116 23.21 2.80 3.32
N ALA A 117 24.33 3.40 3.74
CA ALA A 117 25.32 4.05 2.88
C ALA A 117 26.50 3.10 2.64
N ALA A 118 26.65 2.67 1.38
CA ALA A 118 27.68 1.72 0.98
C ALA A 118 29.08 2.37 0.87
N ASP A 119 29.13 3.69 0.64
CA ASP A 119 30.33 4.47 0.35
C ASP A 119 30.19 5.93 0.83
N GLU A 120 31.24 6.74 0.67
CA GLU A 120 31.24 8.15 1.08
C GLU A 120 30.31 9.03 0.24
N GLU A 121 30.07 8.69 -1.03
CA GLU A 121 29.08 9.41 -1.85
C GLU A 121 27.67 9.25 -1.26
N ALA A 122 27.33 8.04 -0.85
CA ALA A 122 26.08 7.77 -0.16
C ALA A 122 26.00 8.47 1.21
N MET A 123 27.13 8.63 1.93
CA MET A 123 27.15 9.39 3.18
C MET A 123 26.84 10.88 3.00
N ALA A 124 27.23 11.49 1.89
CA ALA A 124 26.83 12.87 1.59
C ALA A 124 25.29 12.99 1.46
N GLU A 125 24.64 11.99 0.87
CA GLU A 125 23.18 11.92 0.79
C GLU A 125 22.52 11.67 2.17
N VAL A 126 23.17 10.91 3.07
CA VAL A 126 22.74 10.76 4.48
C VAL A 126 22.62 12.11 5.15
N VAL A 127 23.68 12.96 5.04
CA VAL A 127 23.70 14.29 5.65
C VAL A 127 22.58 15.16 5.07
N ARG A 128 22.45 15.21 3.75
CA ARG A 128 21.38 15.97 3.09
C ARG A 128 19.98 15.54 3.59
N LYS A 129 19.76 14.24 3.69
CA LYS A 129 18.49 13.68 4.14
C LYS A 129 18.22 13.98 5.61
N HIS A 130 19.25 13.89 6.46
CA HIS A 130 19.18 14.27 7.87
C HIS A 130 18.75 15.73 8.04
N ASP A 131 19.41 16.65 7.33
CA ASP A 131 19.07 18.07 7.36
C ASP A 131 17.65 18.35 6.85
N CYS A 132 17.25 17.65 5.79
CA CYS A 132 15.92 17.77 5.21
C CYS A 132 14.83 17.35 6.22
N TYR A 133 15.05 16.23 6.91
CA TYR A 133 14.12 15.67 7.88
C TYR A 133 14.08 16.52 9.16
N GLY A 134 15.24 16.96 9.64
CA GLY A 134 15.35 17.82 10.83
C GLY A 134 14.59 19.14 10.68
N LYS A 135 14.65 19.77 9.49
CA LYS A 135 13.89 21.01 9.18
C LYS A 135 12.36 20.81 9.20
N ARG A 136 11.90 19.58 9.25
CA ARG A 136 10.47 19.20 9.18
C ARG A 136 10.02 18.38 10.37
N ASP A 137 10.75 18.46 11.48
CA ASP A 137 10.44 17.76 12.74
C ASP A 137 10.28 16.24 12.60
N VAL A 138 11.13 15.61 11.76
CA VAL A 138 11.26 14.16 11.69
C VAL A 138 12.57 13.74 12.34
N PRO A 139 12.52 12.99 13.45
CA PRO A 139 13.74 12.55 14.14
C PRO A 139 14.57 11.62 13.26
N THR A 140 15.87 11.83 13.23
CA THR A 140 16.81 10.95 12.53
C THR A 140 18.15 10.94 13.26
N GLU A 141 18.89 9.81 13.12
CA GLU A 141 20.24 9.63 13.65
C GLU A 141 21.21 9.30 12.51
N VAL A 142 22.27 10.10 12.36
CA VAL A 142 23.34 9.79 11.41
C VAL A 142 24.25 8.73 12.04
N LEU A 143 24.36 7.58 11.39
CA LEU A 143 25.13 6.43 11.83
C LEU A 143 26.49 6.42 11.11
N ASN A 144 27.58 6.40 11.87
CA ASN A 144 28.89 6.03 11.32
C ASN A 144 29.00 4.50 11.16
N ALA A 145 30.07 4.03 10.52
CA ALA A 145 30.28 2.60 10.24
C ALA A 145 30.25 1.73 11.50
N THR A 146 30.77 2.21 12.64
CA THR A 146 30.79 1.48 13.91
C THR A 146 29.36 1.33 14.45
N ARG A 147 28.63 2.46 14.52
CA ARG A 147 27.27 2.47 15.04
C ARG A 147 26.32 1.67 14.16
N LEU A 148 26.47 1.73 12.83
CA LEU A 148 25.70 0.89 11.90
C LEU A 148 25.93 -0.60 12.17
N ARG A 149 27.18 -1.02 12.38
CA ARG A 149 27.52 -2.43 12.69
C ARG A 149 26.97 -2.89 14.03
N GLU A 150 26.94 -2.03 15.05
CA GLU A 150 26.31 -2.34 16.34
C GLU A 150 24.81 -2.61 16.21
N LEU A 151 24.12 -1.77 15.42
CA LEU A 151 22.68 -1.91 15.18
C LEU A 151 22.37 -3.09 14.29
N GLU A 152 23.11 -3.29 13.20
CA GLU A 152 22.89 -4.33 12.18
C GLU A 152 24.19 -5.12 11.90
N PRO A 153 24.57 -6.06 12.79
CA PRO A 153 25.84 -6.77 12.69
C PRO A 153 25.97 -7.69 11.48
N ASN A 154 24.84 -8.04 10.84
CA ASN A 154 24.78 -8.91 9.67
C ASN A 154 24.92 -8.17 8.32
N LEU A 155 25.03 -6.85 8.34
CA LEU A 155 25.47 -6.10 7.16
C LEU A 155 26.94 -6.43 6.84
N ARG A 156 27.28 -6.41 5.56
CA ARG A 156 28.65 -6.64 5.10
C ARG A 156 29.63 -5.64 5.73
N ALA A 157 30.88 -6.04 5.84
CA ALA A 157 31.96 -5.13 6.22
C ALA A 157 32.16 -4.05 5.16
N GLY A 158 32.73 -2.89 5.57
CA GLY A 158 33.07 -1.79 4.66
C GLY A 158 31.90 -0.89 4.26
N MET A 159 30.76 -0.95 4.97
CA MET A 159 29.73 0.09 4.88
C MET A 159 30.23 1.39 5.51
N SER A 160 29.99 2.53 4.88
CA SER A 160 30.42 3.84 5.41
C SER A 160 29.55 4.36 6.54
N GLY A 161 28.27 3.97 6.57
CA GLY A 161 27.33 4.39 7.61
C GLY A 161 25.88 4.32 7.15
N GLY A 162 25.04 5.23 7.65
CA GLY A 162 23.62 5.28 7.28
C GLY A 162 22.83 6.36 8.00
N LEU A 163 21.53 6.40 7.72
CA LEU A 163 20.57 7.25 8.41
C LEU A 163 19.48 6.37 9.04
N LEU A 164 19.34 6.44 10.34
CA LEU A 164 18.22 5.83 11.05
C LEU A 164 17.06 6.83 11.14
N VAL A 165 15.88 6.38 10.73
CA VAL A 165 14.59 7.06 10.93
C VAL A 165 13.78 6.24 11.95
N PRO A 166 13.84 6.55 13.25
CA PRO A 166 13.36 5.68 14.31
C PRO A 166 11.83 5.58 14.40
N GLU A 167 11.11 6.56 13.85
CA GLU A 167 9.63 6.55 13.86
C GLU A 167 8.99 5.75 12.73
N ASP A 168 9.79 5.24 11.80
CA ASP A 168 9.29 4.37 10.74
C ASP A 168 8.87 3.01 11.29
N VAL A 169 7.85 2.46 10.68
CA VAL A 169 7.13 1.28 11.14
C VAL A 169 7.02 0.25 10.05
N VAL A 170 6.98 -1.00 10.44
CA VAL A 170 6.55 -2.12 9.60
C VAL A 170 5.27 -2.73 10.17
N LEU A 171 4.39 -3.22 9.28
CA LEU A 171 3.15 -3.88 9.67
C LEU A 171 2.76 -4.99 8.69
N TYR A 172 1.77 -5.81 9.03
CA TYR A 172 1.24 -6.82 8.11
C TYR A 172 0.01 -6.27 7.36
N PRO A 173 0.17 -5.89 6.07
CA PRO A 173 -0.84 -5.10 5.37
C PRO A 173 -2.20 -5.78 5.20
N PRO A 174 -2.31 -7.10 4.93
CA PRO A 174 -3.62 -7.75 4.82
C PRO A 174 -4.44 -7.66 6.11
N CYS A 175 -3.82 -7.85 7.27
CA CYS A 175 -4.49 -7.73 8.56
C CYS A 175 -4.85 -6.28 8.89
N ALA A 176 -4.00 -5.31 8.53
CA ALA A 176 -4.33 -3.90 8.66
C ALA A 176 -5.55 -3.50 7.81
N ALA A 177 -5.62 -3.98 6.55
CA ALA A 177 -6.79 -3.74 5.69
C ALA A 177 -8.05 -4.39 6.24
N ARG A 178 -7.95 -5.63 6.76
CA ARG A 178 -9.06 -6.32 7.41
C ARG A 178 -9.56 -5.55 8.63
N PHE A 179 -8.67 -5.13 9.51
CA PHE A 179 -9.02 -4.36 10.70
C PHE A 179 -9.79 -3.07 10.35
N LEU A 180 -9.31 -2.29 9.37
CA LEU A 180 -10.00 -1.09 8.93
C LEU A 180 -11.39 -1.40 8.36
N MET A 181 -11.51 -2.49 7.60
CA MET A 181 -12.80 -2.94 7.04
C MET A 181 -13.77 -3.40 8.12
N GLU A 182 -13.33 -4.17 9.10
CA GLU A 182 -14.13 -4.60 10.25
C GLU A 182 -14.64 -3.41 11.08
N ARG A 183 -13.80 -2.38 11.26
CA ARG A 183 -14.23 -1.11 11.87
C ARG A 183 -15.32 -0.41 11.05
N ALA A 184 -15.17 -0.38 9.73
CA ALA A 184 -16.19 0.18 8.85
C ALA A 184 -17.51 -0.59 8.95
N GLN A 185 -17.45 -1.93 8.91
CA GLN A 185 -18.62 -2.81 9.03
C GLN A 185 -19.30 -2.67 10.40
N SER A 186 -18.56 -2.51 11.49
CA SER A 186 -19.13 -2.28 12.81
C SER A 186 -19.95 -0.98 12.90
N ARG A 187 -19.72 -0.05 11.96
CA ARG A 187 -20.48 1.21 11.80
C ARG A 187 -21.52 1.15 10.69
N GLY A 188 -21.79 -0.05 10.14
CA GLY A 188 -22.83 -0.28 9.14
C GLY A 188 -22.37 -0.21 7.68
N ALA A 189 -21.06 -0.19 7.38
CA ALA A 189 -20.60 -0.34 6.02
C ALA A 189 -20.91 -1.76 5.50
N GLU A 190 -21.39 -1.84 4.27
CA GLU A 190 -21.67 -3.10 3.59
C GLU A 190 -20.49 -3.52 2.72
N LEU A 191 -20.26 -4.83 2.62
CA LEU A 191 -19.16 -5.42 1.86
C LEU A 191 -19.70 -6.44 0.85
N LYS A 192 -19.40 -6.22 -0.44
CA LYS A 192 -19.74 -7.12 -1.55
C LYS A 192 -18.46 -7.61 -2.21
N LEU A 193 -18.12 -8.88 -1.98
CA LEU A 193 -16.93 -9.54 -2.50
C LEU A 193 -17.27 -10.59 -3.57
N GLY A 194 -16.26 -10.97 -4.35
CA GLY A 194 -16.34 -12.07 -5.31
C GLY A 194 -16.96 -11.68 -6.66
N GLU A 195 -17.23 -10.40 -6.90
CA GLU A 195 -17.79 -9.93 -8.15
C GLU A 195 -17.06 -8.67 -8.65
N SER A 196 -16.65 -8.69 -9.92
CA SER A 196 -15.95 -7.55 -10.52
C SER A 196 -16.91 -6.39 -10.82
N VAL A 197 -16.48 -5.18 -10.51
CA VAL A 197 -17.08 -3.97 -11.06
C VAL A 197 -16.52 -3.77 -12.47
N VAL A 198 -17.39 -3.59 -13.45
CA VAL A 198 -17.03 -3.45 -14.87
C VAL A 198 -17.25 -2.04 -15.42
N GLN A 199 -18.06 -1.25 -14.73
CA GLN A 199 -18.34 0.15 -15.14
C GLN A 199 -18.72 0.98 -13.91
N ILE A 200 -18.29 2.24 -13.91
CA ILE A 200 -18.69 3.26 -12.94
C ILE A 200 -18.98 4.58 -13.68
N GLY A 201 -19.90 5.37 -13.16
CA GLY A 201 -20.23 6.70 -13.68
C GLY A 201 -21.67 7.10 -13.36
N ASP A 202 -21.97 8.38 -13.40
CA ASP A 202 -23.30 8.95 -13.16
C ASP A 202 -23.98 8.41 -11.88
N GLY A 203 -23.19 8.23 -10.81
CA GLY A 203 -23.68 7.69 -9.55
C GLY A 203 -24.05 6.20 -9.59
N THR A 204 -23.65 5.45 -10.63
CA THR A 204 -23.98 4.03 -10.82
C THR A 204 -22.71 3.18 -10.88
N VAL A 205 -22.74 2.03 -10.21
CA VAL A 205 -21.72 0.98 -10.29
C VAL A 205 -22.38 -0.26 -10.87
N ARG A 206 -21.81 -0.79 -11.98
CA ARG A 206 -22.28 -2.01 -12.64
C ARG A 206 -21.31 -3.14 -12.39
N PHE A 207 -21.86 -4.28 -11.99
CA PHE A 207 -21.14 -5.52 -11.73
C PHE A 207 -21.12 -6.44 -12.95
N SER A 208 -20.16 -7.36 -13.00
CA SER A 208 -20.02 -8.33 -14.11
C SER A 208 -21.23 -9.24 -14.31
N GLY A 209 -21.98 -9.53 -13.25
CA GLY A 209 -23.25 -10.26 -13.31
C GLY A 209 -24.46 -9.45 -13.78
N GLY A 210 -24.26 -8.18 -14.17
CA GLY A 210 -25.30 -7.29 -14.67
C GLY A 210 -26.08 -6.52 -13.61
N ALA A 211 -25.81 -6.76 -12.31
CA ALA A 211 -26.41 -6.00 -11.23
C ALA A 211 -25.89 -4.54 -11.23
N GLU A 212 -26.74 -3.60 -10.88
CA GLU A 212 -26.41 -2.20 -10.73
C GLU A 212 -26.74 -1.70 -9.32
N VAL A 213 -25.86 -0.86 -8.78
CA VAL A 213 -26.07 -0.20 -7.48
C VAL A 213 -25.81 1.30 -7.62
N ARG A 214 -26.63 2.10 -6.95
CA ARG A 214 -26.53 3.56 -6.98
C ARG A 214 -25.96 4.14 -5.70
N GLY A 215 -25.09 5.14 -5.86
CA GLY A 215 -24.52 5.94 -4.78
C GLY A 215 -24.33 7.39 -5.19
N THR A 216 -24.34 8.28 -4.22
CA THR A 216 -24.11 9.72 -4.45
C THR A 216 -22.69 9.98 -4.94
N LYS A 217 -21.72 9.26 -4.37
CA LYS A 217 -20.31 9.31 -4.75
C LYS A 217 -19.76 7.91 -4.95
N ILE A 218 -18.81 7.78 -5.89
CA ILE A 218 -18.11 6.54 -6.19
C ILE A 218 -16.61 6.82 -6.00
N VAL A 219 -15.92 5.99 -5.22
CA VAL A 219 -14.47 6.06 -5.02
C VAL A 219 -13.83 4.90 -5.77
N ASN A 220 -13.03 5.20 -6.80
CA ASN A 220 -12.21 4.21 -7.49
C ASN A 220 -10.89 4.01 -6.73
N ALA A 221 -10.82 2.96 -5.93
CA ALA A 221 -9.66 2.49 -5.18
C ALA A 221 -9.10 1.16 -5.73
N ALA A 222 -9.35 0.85 -7.02
CA ALA A 222 -8.98 -0.42 -7.66
C ALA A 222 -7.48 -0.56 -7.97
N GLY A 223 -6.62 0.32 -7.43
CA GLY A 223 -5.17 0.26 -7.56
C GLY A 223 -4.71 0.26 -9.02
N ALA A 224 -3.87 -0.69 -9.41
CA ALA A 224 -3.33 -0.76 -10.78
C ALA A 224 -4.40 -1.05 -11.87
N TYR A 225 -5.62 -1.40 -11.47
CA TYR A 225 -6.76 -1.66 -12.37
C TYR A 225 -7.71 -0.45 -12.47
N SER A 226 -7.41 0.65 -11.80
CA SER A 226 -8.25 1.85 -11.81
C SER A 226 -8.48 2.43 -13.21
N VAL A 227 -7.51 2.28 -14.12
CA VAL A 227 -7.60 2.73 -15.52
C VAL A 227 -8.73 2.06 -16.31
N GLU A 228 -9.10 0.83 -15.93
CA GLU A 228 -10.18 0.08 -16.58
C GLU A 228 -11.55 0.69 -16.30
N LEU A 229 -11.70 1.36 -15.15
CA LEU A 229 -12.93 1.99 -14.70
C LEU A 229 -12.98 3.50 -14.95
N THR A 230 -11.81 4.15 -14.99
CA THR A 230 -11.68 5.60 -15.21
C THR A 230 -10.66 5.86 -16.30
N PRO A 231 -11.06 5.69 -17.59
CA PRO A 231 -10.17 5.90 -18.72
C PRO A 231 -9.67 7.36 -18.77
N GLY A 232 -8.47 7.55 -19.34
CA GLY A 232 -7.82 8.85 -19.43
C GLY A 232 -6.93 9.23 -18.24
N ILE A 233 -6.87 8.43 -17.17
CA ILE A 233 -5.87 8.61 -16.13
C ILE A 233 -4.55 7.89 -16.51
N GLU A 234 -3.42 8.49 -16.15
CA GLU A 234 -2.11 7.92 -16.43
C GLU A 234 -1.61 7.07 -15.27
N ILE A 235 -2.00 5.79 -15.25
CA ILE A 235 -1.46 4.79 -14.31
C ILE A 235 -0.88 3.62 -15.10
N LYS A 236 0.36 3.23 -14.78
CA LYS A 236 1.02 2.05 -15.33
C LYS A 236 1.17 0.97 -14.27
N LYS A 237 0.93 -0.28 -14.65
CA LYS A 237 1.28 -1.45 -13.82
C LYS A 237 2.80 -1.53 -13.72
N ARG A 238 3.32 -1.57 -12.50
CA ARG A 238 4.74 -1.80 -12.23
C ARG A 238 4.89 -3.00 -11.31
N LYS A 239 5.33 -4.11 -11.89
CA LYS A 239 5.49 -5.38 -11.19
C LYS A 239 6.65 -5.33 -10.22
N GLY A 240 6.47 -5.91 -9.05
CA GLY A 240 7.51 -6.10 -8.06
C GLY A 240 7.54 -7.53 -7.56
N HIS A 241 8.73 -8.03 -7.21
CA HIS A 241 8.96 -9.35 -6.63
C HIS A 241 9.28 -9.22 -5.14
N LEU A 242 8.84 -10.18 -4.36
CA LEU A 242 9.16 -10.33 -2.95
C LEU A 242 9.48 -11.79 -2.62
N VAL A 243 10.33 -11.96 -1.61
CA VAL A 243 10.69 -13.26 -1.00
C VAL A 243 10.50 -13.16 0.50
N ILE A 244 9.98 -14.20 1.12
CA ILE A 244 10.00 -14.36 2.57
C ILE A 244 10.80 -15.60 2.95
N THR A 245 11.67 -15.46 3.94
CA THR A 245 12.50 -16.57 4.46
C THR A 245 11.75 -17.39 5.48
N ASP A 246 12.34 -18.51 5.89
CA ASP A 246 12.01 -19.15 7.18
C ASP A 246 12.42 -18.23 8.33
N ARG A 247 12.21 -18.68 9.58
CA ARG A 247 12.42 -17.88 10.79
C ARG A 247 13.89 -17.85 11.19
N TYR A 248 14.45 -16.64 11.28
CA TYR A 248 15.80 -16.33 11.75
C TYR A 248 15.74 -15.19 12.77
N PRO A 249 15.21 -15.44 13.99
CA PRO A 249 15.01 -14.39 14.99
C PRO A 249 16.31 -13.65 15.33
N GLY A 250 16.22 -12.31 15.34
CA GLY A 250 17.36 -11.45 15.70
C GLY A 250 18.41 -11.26 14.59
N PHE A 251 18.26 -11.91 13.43
CA PHE A 251 19.18 -11.70 12.30
C PHE A 251 19.06 -10.30 11.71
N LEU A 252 17.86 -9.75 11.66
CA LEU A 252 17.55 -8.41 11.19
C LEU A 252 16.71 -7.69 12.25
N ARG A 253 17.04 -6.43 12.55
CA ARG A 253 16.38 -5.65 13.62
C ARG A 253 15.60 -4.46 13.09
N HIS A 254 16.09 -3.84 12.01
CA HIS A 254 15.49 -2.67 11.38
C HIS A 254 15.09 -2.98 9.94
N GLN A 255 14.19 -2.20 9.38
CA GLN A 255 14.05 -2.17 7.92
C GLN A 255 15.32 -1.55 7.35
N LEU A 256 15.94 -2.23 6.38
CA LEU A 256 17.13 -1.73 5.68
C LEU A 256 16.80 -1.42 4.24
N VAL A 257 17.23 -0.24 3.79
CA VAL A 257 17.08 0.23 2.41
C VAL A 257 18.40 0.83 1.96
N GLU A 258 18.87 0.50 0.76
CA GLU A 258 20.05 1.18 0.21
C GLU A 258 19.74 2.63 -0.19
N LEU A 259 20.64 3.55 0.08
CA LEU A 259 20.50 4.95 -0.35
C LEU A 259 20.51 5.10 -1.87
N GLY A 260 21.23 4.26 -2.59
CA GLY A 260 21.20 4.17 -4.05
C GLY A 260 19.85 3.82 -4.66
N TYR A 261 18.90 3.39 -3.82
CA TYR A 261 17.51 3.13 -4.22
C TYR A 261 16.85 4.34 -4.90
N LEU A 262 17.13 5.54 -4.44
CA LEU A 262 16.59 6.75 -5.04
C LEU A 262 17.13 6.97 -6.47
N LYS A 263 18.42 6.72 -6.71
CA LYS A 263 19.02 6.83 -8.06
C LYS A 263 18.41 5.80 -9.03
N SER A 264 18.22 4.55 -8.59
CA SER A 264 17.59 3.48 -9.40
C SER A 264 16.07 3.66 -9.54
N ALA A 265 15.42 4.32 -8.58
CA ALA A 265 14.00 4.65 -8.62
C ALA A 265 13.63 5.76 -9.62
N HIS A 266 14.62 6.55 -10.05
CA HIS A 266 14.38 7.68 -10.96
C HIS A 266 14.32 7.29 -12.44
N SER A 267 14.76 6.08 -12.83
CA SER A 267 14.57 5.61 -14.21
C SER A 267 13.14 5.13 -14.42
N VAL A 268 12.39 5.87 -15.21
CA VAL A 268 10.94 5.61 -15.49
C VAL A 268 10.73 4.47 -16.49
N SER A 269 11.79 3.94 -17.08
CA SER A 269 11.70 3.02 -18.24
C SER A 269 12.59 1.76 -18.17
N ILE A 270 13.38 1.55 -17.12
CA ILE A 270 14.31 0.43 -17.03
C ILE A 270 14.00 -0.43 -15.83
N ASP A 271 13.96 -1.75 -16.04
CA ASP A 271 13.83 -2.75 -14.98
C ASP A 271 14.99 -2.63 -14.00
N SER A 272 14.67 -2.56 -12.71
CA SER A 272 15.65 -2.34 -11.65
C SER A 272 15.38 -3.19 -10.42
N VAL A 273 16.46 -3.44 -9.66
CA VAL A 273 16.42 -4.04 -8.34
C VAL A 273 17.09 -3.11 -7.34
N ALA A 274 16.67 -3.22 -6.07
CA ALA A 274 17.29 -2.48 -4.99
C ALA A 274 17.29 -3.31 -3.71
N PHE A 275 18.29 -3.13 -2.86
CA PHE A 275 18.32 -3.72 -1.54
C PHE A 275 17.27 -3.10 -0.65
N ASN A 276 16.32 -3.92 -0.22
CA ASN A 276 15.30 -3.57 0.74
C ASN A 276 14.90 -4.84 1.50
N VAL A 277 15.20 -4.90 2.79
CA VAL A 277 14.84 -6.02 3.65
C VAL A 277 14.13 -5.53 4.89
N GLN A 278 13.22 -6.35 5.39
CA GLN A 278 12.34 -5.99 6.48
C GLN A 278 12.16 -7.14 7.45
N PRO A 279 12.36 -6.94 8.78
CA PRO A 279 12.07 -7.94 9.78
C PRO A 279 10.56 -8.13 9.93
N ARG A 280 10.16 -9.37 10.22
CA ARG A 280 8.81 -9.70 10.67
C ARG A 280 8.85 -10.08 12.14
N ARG A 281 7.79 -9.78 12.88
CA ARG A 281 7.63 -10.16 14.30
C ARG A 281 7.84 -11.67 14.53
N THR A 282 7.50 -12.47 13.52
CA THR A 282 7.69 -13.93 13.52
C THR A 282 9.13 -14.39 13.40
N GLY A 283 10.08 -13.47 13.18
CA GLY A 283 11.49 -13.77 12.92
C GLY A 283 11.81 -14.07 11.46
N GLN A 284 10.82 -14.01 10.57
CA GLN A 284 11.04 -14.12 9.13
C GLN A 284 11.63 -12.82 8.58
N ILE A 285 12.30 -12.89 7.43
CA ILE A 285 12.85 -11.74 6.73
C ILE A 285 12.14 -11.61 5.39
N LEU A 286 11.58 -10.43 5.13
CA LEU A 286 10.99 -10.09 3.87
C LEU A 286 12.03 -9.37 3.02
N ILE A 287 12.30 -9.91 1.81
CA ILE A 287 13.33 -9.42 0.90
C ILE A 287 12.65 -8.83 -0.35
N GLY A 288 12.99 -7.61 -0.67
CA GLY A 288 12.65 -6.86 -1.88
C GLY A 288 13.84 -6.00 -2.30
N SER A 289 13.70 -5.15 -3.27
CA SER A 289 12.55 -5.00 -4.13
C SER A 289 12.98 -4.98 -5.59
N SER A 290 12.05 -5.30 -6.47
CA SER A 290 12.26 -5.14 -7.91
C SER A 290 11.21 -4.19 -8.51
N ARG A 291 11.52 -3.66 -9.69
CA ARG A 291 10.63 -2.87 -10.52
C ARG A 291 10.76 -3.34 -11.96
N GLN A 292 9.65 -3.82 -12.51
CA GLN A 292 9.58 -4.32 -13.88
C GLN A 292 8.39 -3.67 -14.59
N TYR A 293 8.65 -3.09 -15.74
CA TYR A 293 7.66 -2.45 -16.59
C TYR A 293 7.19 -3.38 -17.70
N GLY A 294 5.99 -3.14 -18.25
CA GLY A 294 5.43 -3.90 -19.37
C GLY A 294 5.01 -5.34 -19.03
N ALA A 295 5.13 -5.77 -17.79
CA ALA A 295 4.66 -7.09 -17.37
C ALA A 295 3.17 -7.03 -17.02
N GLU A 296 2.34 -7.82 -17.71
CA GLU A 296 0.89 -7.88 -17.50
C GLU A 296 0.45 -9.11 -16.69
N HIS A 297 1.35 -10.06 -16.43
CA HIS A 297 1.08 -11.30 -15.68
C HIS A 297 1.77 -11.31 -14.31
N LYS A 298 1.21 -12.07 -13.36
CA LYS A 298 1.71 -12.18 -11.97
C LYS A 298 2.76 -13.29 -11.78
N GLU A 299 3.15 -14.00 -12.83
CA GLU A 299 4.16 -15.04 -12.72
C GLU A 299 5.49 -14.46 -12.25
N VAL A 300 6.25 -15.24 -11.48
CA VAL A 300 7.58 -14.84 -11.01
C VAL A 300 8.53 -14.84 -12.19
N ASP A 301 9.21 -13.73 -12.43
CA ASP A 301 10.33 -13.64 -13.36
C ASP A 301 11.60 -14.05 -12.61
N HIS A 302 12.16 -15.20 -12.98
CA HIS A 302 13.29 -15.80 -12.27
C HIS A 302 14.59 -15.01 -12.43
N ASP A 303 14.80 -14.35 -13.56
CA ASP A 303 15.99 -13.52 -13.78
C ASP A 303 15.92 -12.26 -12.89
N MET A 304 14.75 -11.63 -12.84
CA MET A 304 14.51 -10.49 -11.95
C MET A 304 14.65 -10.89 -10.48
N LEU A 305 14.10 -12.05 -10.11
CA LEU A 305 14.21 -12.59 -8.76
C LEU A 305 15.67 -12.85 -8.37
N THR A 306 16.45 -13.47 -9.27
CA THR A 306 17.87 -13.75 -9.08
C THR A 306 18.67 -12.45 -8.90
N ARG A 307 18.47 -11.46 -9.75
CA ARG A 307 19.09 -10.14 -9.62
C ARG A 307 18.78 -9.48 -8.27
N MET A 308 17.53 -9.55 -7.83
CA MET A 308 17.09 -9.00 -6.55
C MET A 308 17.75 -9.71 -5.37
N LEU A 309 17.83 -11.04 -5.38
CA LEU A 309 18.50 -11.82 -4.34
C LEU A 309 20.00 -11.59 -4.32
N CYS A 310 20.68 -11.55 -5.47
CA CYS A 310 22.10 -11.19 -5.56
C CYS A 310 22.34 -9.81 -4.95
N ARG A 311 21.49 -8.81 -5.28
CA ARG A 311 21.61 -7.47 -4.68
C ARG A 311 21.45 -7.48 -3.15
N ALA A 312 20.52 -8.28 -2.63
CA ALA A 312 20.34 -8.41 -1.19
C ALA A 312 21.57 -9.05 -0.51
N GLN A 313 22.16 -10.07 -1.14
CA GLN A 313 23.36 -10.75 -0.63
C GLN A 313 24.63 -9.88 -0.70
N GLU A 314 24.72 -8.92 -1.65
CA GLU A 314 25.80 -7.93 -1.65
C GLU A 314 25.82 -7.08 -0.37
N TYR A 315 24.66 -6.78 0.21
CA TYR A 315 24.53 -6.03 1.47
C TYR A 315 24.57 -6.93 2.70
N MET A 316 23.95 -8.11 2.61
CA MET A 316 23.82 -9.07 3.72
C MET A 316 24.22 -10.48 3.25
N PRO A 317 25.51 -10.81 3.21
CA PRO A 317 26.00 -12.12 2.70
C PRO A 317 25.37 -13.34 3.38
N GLY A 318 24.99 -13.22 4.66
CA GLY A 318 24.34 -14.28 5.41
C GLY A 318 22.98 -14.73 4.85
N LEU A 319 22.33 -13.92 4.01
CA LEU A 319 21.08 -14.30 3.32
C LEU A 319 21.27 -15.48 2.36
N ALA A 320 22.50 -15.70 1.86
CA ALA A 320 22.81 -16.81 0.95
C ALA A 320 22.59 -18.21 1.57
N SER A 321 22.67 -18.31 2.90
CA SER A 321 22.48 -19.57 3.64
C SER A 321 21.05 -19.80 4.13
N MET A 322 20.13 -18.86 3.85
CA MET A 322 18.77 -18.93 4.35
C MET A 322 17.82 -19.65 3.40
N THR A 323 16.83 -20.29 3.97
CA THR A 323 15.74 -20.94 3.21
C THR A 323 14.66 -19.93 2.87
N ALA A 324 14.33 -19.78 1.59
CA ALA A 324 13.16 -19.06 1.14
C ALA A 324 11.92 -19.96 1.25
N VAL A 325 10.86 -19.47 1.90
CA VAL A 325 9.60 -20.20 2.06
C VAL A 325 8.64 -19.90 0.93
N ARG A 326 8.63 -18.64 0.46
CA ARG A 326 7.70 -18.20 -0.58
C ARG A 326 8.27 -17.05 -1.38
N THR A 327 7.95 -17.05 -2.68
CA THR A 327 8.13 -15.92 -3.59
C THR A 327 6.79 -15.53 -4.20
N TRP A 328 6.58 -14.23 -4.44
CA TRP A 328 5.37 -13.74 -5.09
C TRP A 328 5.62 -12.40 -5.77
N THR A 329 4.64 -11.97 -6.54
CA THR A 329 4.65 -10.70 -7.27
C THR A 329 3.39 -9.90 -7.01
N GLY A 330 3.45 -8.60 -7.28
CA GLY A 330 2.31 -7.71 -7.28
C GLY A 330 2.52 -6.50 -8.19
N PHE A 331 1.42 -5.82 -8.52
CA PHE A 331 1.45 -4.64 -9.35
C PHE A 331 1.25 -3.38 -8.52
N ARG A 332 2.23 -2.48 -8.59
CA ARG A 332 2.09 -1.11 -8.10
C ARG A 332 1.35 -0.27 -9.14
N ALA A 333 0.49 0.61 -8.69
CA ALA A 333 -0.18 1.61 -9.52
C ALA A 333 0.75 2.83 -9.64
N ALA A 334 1.55 2.90 -10.69
CA ALA A 334 2.55 3.93 -10.86
C ALA A 334 2.01 5.10 -11.70
N THR A 335 2.07 6.32 -11.16
CA THR A 335 1.83 7.59 -11.86
C THR A 335 3.15 8.15 -12.40
N PRO A 336 3.12 9.01 -13.42
CA PRO A 336 4.34 9.61 -13.99
C PRO A 336 5.15 10.44 -12.98
N ASP A 337 4.47 11.15 -12.09
CA ASP A 337 5.05 12.05 -11.08
C ASP A 337 5.22 11.39 -9.70
N LYS A 338 4.90 10.10 -9.58
CA LYS A 338 4.96 9.29 -8.34
C LYS A 338 4.04 9.76 -7.21
N LEU A 339 3.14 10.70 -7.47
CA LEU A 339 2.13 11.15 -6.51
C LEU A 339 0.80 10.46 -6.78
N PRO A 340 0.02 10.11 -5.74
CA PRO A 340 -1.29 9.49 -5.94
C PRO A 340 -2.30 10.45 -6.55
N LEU A 341 -3.33 9.89 -7.17
CA LEU A 341 -4.51 10.60 -7.63
C LEU A 341 -5.57 10.53 -6.54
N ILE A 342 -5.83 11.66 -5.87
CA ILE A 342 -6.77 11.76 -4.74
C ILE A 342 -7.72 12.92 -4.99
N GLY A 343 -8.98 12.64 -5.34
CA GLY A 343 -9.97 13.68 -5.59
C GLY A 343 -10.89 13.39 -6.77
N PRO A 344 -11.70 14.37 -7.21
CA PRO A 344 -12.70 14.20 -8.24
C PRO A 344 -12.07 13.84 -9.59
N TRP A 345 -12.67 12.87 -10.28
CA TRP A 345 -12.29 12.55 -11.64
C TRP A 345 -12.83 13.63 -12.59
N PRO A 346 -11.97 14.24 -13.45
CA PRO A 346 -12.40 15.36 -14.29
C PRO A 346 -13.57 15.04 -15.24
N ALA A 347 -13.69 13.78 -15.69
CA ALA A 347 -14.73 13.37 -16.62
C ALA A 347 -16.11 13.15 -15.95
N ASP A 348 -16.16 12.88 -14.66
CA ASP A 348 -17.41 12.64 -13.93
C ASP A 348 -17.28 13.09 -12.47
N LYS A 349 -18.05 14.09 -12.06
CA LYS A 349 -18.06 14.67 -10.72
C LYS A 349 -18.64 13.75 -9.64
N SER A 350 -19.33 12.68 -10.03
CA SER A 350 -19.79 11.64 -9.09
C SER A 350 -18.66 10.70 -8.70
N VAL A 351 -17.59 10.59 -9.49
CA VAL A 351 -16.47 9.67 -9.31
C VAL A 351 -15.27 10.40 -8.71
N PHE A 352 -14.67 9.77 -7.70
CA PHE A 352 -13.44 10.20 -7.04
C PHE A 352 -12.37 9.12 -7.19
N LEU A 353 -11.12 9.53 -7.28
CA LEU A 353 -9.98 8.63 -7.36
C LEU A 353 -9.27 8.51 -6.01
N ALA A 354 -8.84 7.30 -5.67
CA ALA A 354 -7.98 6.96 -4.54
C ALA A 354 -6.96 5.92 -5.01
N THR A 355 -6.06 6.29 -5.91
CA THR A 355 -5.20 5.34 -6.63
C THR A 355 -3.87 5.98 -7.02
N GLY A 356 -2.98 5.24 -7.68
CA GLY A 356 -1.71 5.79 -8.13
C GLY A 356 -0.63 5.93 -7.03
N HIS A 357 -0.80 5.27 -5.90
CA HIS A 357 0.09 5.39 -4.73
C HIS A 357 1.46 4.73 -4.92
N GLU A 358 1.70 4.12 -6.06
CA GLU A 358 2.91 3.39 -6.37
C GLU A 358 3.27 2.35 -5.27
N GLY A 359 4.43 2.47 -4.62
CA GLY A 359 4.88 1.62 -3.52
C GLY A 359 4.44 2.09 -2.12
N LEU A 360 3.75 3.22 -2.02
CA LEU A 360 3.45 3.89 -0.73
C LEU A 360 1.98 3.80 -0.31
N GLY A 361 1.16 2.97 -0.98
CA GLY A 361 -0.27 2.88 -0.68
C GLY A 361 -0.59 2.49 0.76
N ILE A 362 0.25 1.69 1.41
CA ILE A 362 0.11 1.31 2.81
C ILE A 362 0.39 2.54 3.69
N THR A 363 1.55 3.17 3.49
CA THR A 363 1.91 4.41 4.20
C THR A 363 0.81 5.47 4.09
N THR A 364 0.35 5.77 2.87
CA THR A 364 -0.48 6.94 2.57
C THR A 364 -1.98 6.69 2.68
N SER A 365 -2.43 5.46 2.99
CA SER A 365 -3.84 5.07 2.98
C SER A 365 -4.73 5.92 3.89
N LEU A 366 -4.30 6.18 5.13
CA LEU A 366 -5.10 6.93 6.10
C LEU A 366 -5.21 8.41 5.72
N ALA A 367 -4.13 9.03 5.23
CA ALA A 367 -4.19 10.41 4.72
C ALA A 367 -5.05 10.52 3.47
N THR A 368 -4.97 9.55 2.55
CA THR A 368 -5.82 9.49 1.36
C THR A 368 -7.30 9.48 1.74
N ALA A 369 -7.68 8.62 2.68
CA ALA A 369 -9.05 8.53 3.17
C ALA A 369 -9.53 9.85 3.78
N ARG A 370 -8.70 10.47 4.63
CA ARG A 370 -9.02 11.74 5.27
C ARG A 370 -9.20 12.87 4.25
N ILE A 371 -8.29 12.99 3.29
CA ILE A 371 -8.36 13.98 2.21
C ILE A 371 -9.63 13.82 1.37
N LEU A 372 -10.00 12.58 1.01
CA LEU A 372 -11.22 12.33 0.24
C LEU A 372 -12.49 12.68 1.00
N VAL A 373 -12.56 12.28 2.27
CA VAL A 373 -13.71 12.62 3.11
C VAL A 373 -13.85 14.14 3.24
N ASP A 374 -12.75 14.85 3.50
CA ASP A 374 -12.78 16.31 3.63
C ASP A 374 -13.25 16.98 2.32
N GLN A 375 -12.79 16.50 1.14
CA GLN A 375 -13.25 17.01 -0.16
C GLN A 375 -14.74 16.73 -0.41
N ILE A 376 -15.24 15.54 -0.06
CA ILE A 376 -16.62 15.13 -0.32
C ILE A 376 -17.59 15.86 0.64
N THR A 377 -17.17 16.08 1.89
CA THR A 377 -17.99 16.76 2.90
C THR A 377 -17.85 18.29 2.90
N GLY A 378 -16.91 18.84 2.13
CA GLY A 378 -16.61 20.27 2.11
C GLY A 378 -15.85 20.74 3.35
N ALA A 379 -15.24 19.84 4.11
CA ALA A 379 -14.38 20.18 5.24
C ALA A 379 -13.01 20.68 4.75
N LYS A 380 -12.33 21.48 5.60
CA LYS A 380 -10.99 21.97 5.28
C LYS A 380 -9.97 20.84 5.45
N PRO A 381 -9.23 20.46 4.41
CA PRO A 381 -8.17 19.46 4.51
C PRO A 381 -7.04 19.92 5.44
N ALA A 382 -6.42 18.95 6.12
CA ALA A 382 -5.31 19.21 7.05
C ALA A 382 -3.98 19.54 6.32
N ILE A 383 -3.86 19.14 5.04
CA ILE A 383 -2.70 19.41 4.19
C ILE A 383 -3.17 19.90 2.82
N PRO A 384 -2.31 20.60 2.03
CA PRO A 384 -2.63 21.00 0.65
C PRO A 384 -3.03 19.78 -0.19
N ILE A 385 -4.09 19.89 -0.98
CA ILE A 385 -4.61 18.78 -1.80
C ILE A 385 -4.22 18.90 -3.27
N GLU A 386 -3.87 20.10 -3.71
CA GLU A 386 -3.60 20.43 -5.11
C GLU A 386 -2.59 19.49 -5.77
N PRO A 387 -1.49 19.10 -5.09
CA PRO A 387 -0.50 18.18 -5.66
C PRO A 387 -1.05 16.77 -5.95
N TYR A 388 -2.18 16.38 -5.37
CA TYR A 388 -2.75 15.04 -5.50
C TYR A 388 -4.01 15.01 -6.39
N LEU A 389 -4.53 16.18 -6.80
CA LEU A 389 -5.75 16.23 -7.61
C LEU A 389 -5.56 15.54 -8.96
N PRO A 390 -6.54 14.73 -9.41
CA PRO A 390 -6.50 14.09 -10.72
C PRO A 390 -6.36 15.04 -11.89
N SER A 391 -6.86 16.28 -11.77
CA SER A 391 -6.77 17.32 -12.80
C SER A 391 -5.35 17.73 -13.16
N ARG A 392 -4.34 17.50 -12.28
CA ARG A 392 -2.93 17.81 -12.57
C ARG A 392 -2.32 16.96 -13.69
N THR A 393 -2.89 15.77 -13.94
CA THR A 393 -2.43 14.84 -14.99
C THR A 393 -3.39 14.80 -16.19
N ALA A 394 -4.51 15.51 -16.13
CA ALA A 394 -5.44 15.57 -17.23
C ALA A 394 -4.77 16.31 -18.41
N LYS A 395 -4.48 15.59 -19.49
CA LYS A 395 -4.18 16.23 -20.78
C LYS A 395 -5.44 16.99 -21.17
N GLU A 396 -5.30 18.26 -21.54
CA GLU A 396 -6.38 18.97 -22.20
C GLU A 396 -6.90 18.10 -23.34
N VAL A 397 -8.12 17.59 -23.18
CA VAL A 397 -8.84 16.97 -24.29
C VAL A 397 -9.20 18.14 -25.22
N THR A 398 -8.31 18.44 -26.16
CA THR A 398 -8.62 19.30 -27.28
C THR A 398 -9.73 18.59 -28.05
N HIS A 399 -10.94 19.07 -27.89
CA HIS A 399 -12.05 18.72 -28.76
C HIS A 399 -11.68 19.19 -30.15
N ALA A 400 -11.27 18.26 -31.03
CA ALA A 400 -11.13 18.47 -32.45
C ALA A 400 -12.48 18.24 -33.13
#